data_c90a042abf44a0bc123640e81baf0c5c
#
_entry.id   c90a042abf44a0bc123640e81baf0c5c
#
_cell.length_a   1.000
_cell.length_b   1.000
_cell.length_c   1.000
_cell.angle_alpha   90.00
_cell.angle_beta   90.00
_cell.angle_gamma   90.00
#
_symmetry.space_group_name_H-M   'P 1'
#
loop_
_entity.id
_entity.type
_entity.pdbx_description
1 polymer ?
#
loop_
_entity_poly.entity_id
_entity_poly.type
_entity_poly.pdbx_seq_one_letter_code
_entity_poly.pdbx_strand_id
1 'polypeptide(L)'
;MGALTQGFCIFNNAAIAARTLLNMGYRVLMVDFDLHHGNGTQEIFWSEPRLVHVDIHQHGIYPGTGYVDDIGGDGAEGTKINIPLPAGSGDPEFLWILNNVVLKLIEAFKPHAIVVSAGFDSHKDDPLGGLEATEETYCSYGELLGRLLLEGRIRALITVLEGGYGDNLRRGIRAYSEALVGLRECRRVERRAPPSSVVRGLNAVVSRYWSFEVA
;
A
#
# COMPACT_ATOMS: atom_id res chain seq x y z
N MET A 1 19.86 10.67 -10.27
CA MET A 1 20.41 9.33 -10.55
C MET A 1 19.43 8.67 -11.51
N GLY A 2 19.89 8.00 -12.57
CA GLY A 2 18.98 7.33 -13.50
C GLY A 2 18.33 6.14 -12.81
N ALA A 3 17.02 6.05 -12.87
CA ALA A 3 16.29 4.89 -12.35
C ALA A 3 16.74 3.63 -13.10
N LEU A 4 17.20 2.64 -12.37
CA LEU A 4 17.47 1.31 -12.90
C LEU A 4 16.12 0.58 -13.06
N THR A 5 15.95 -0.11 -14.20
CA THR A 5 14.79 -1.00 -14.39
C THR A 5 14.88 -2.17 -13.40
N GLN A 6 13.83 -2.37 -12.61
CA GLN A 6 13.74 -3.44 -11.62
C GLN A 6 12.31 -4.03 -11.61
N GLY A 7 12.12 -5.17 -10.96
CA GLY A 7 10.80 -5.74 -10.73
C GLY A 7 10.06 -6.11 -12.02
N PHE A 8 10.78 -6.61 -13.04
CA PHE A 8 10.24 -6.99 -14.35
C PHE A 8 9.59 -5.86 -15.16
N CYS A 9 9.64 -4.60 -14.68
CA CYS A 9 9.02 -3.44 -15.33
C CYS A 9 10.08 -2.49 -15.90
N ILE A 10 9.84 -2.01 -17.14
CA ILE A 10 10.63 -0.93 -17.76
C ILE A 10 10.12 0.44 -17.30
N PHE A 11 8.81 0.59 -17.18
CA PHE A 11 8.14 1.79 -16.72
C PHE A 11 7.46 1.54 -15.38
N ASN A 12 7.55 2.52 -14.47
CA ASN A 12 6.74 2.53 -13.26
C ASN A 12 5.39 3.18 -13.56
N ASN A 13 4.39 2.37 -13.91
CA ASN A 13 3.06 2.83 -14.31
C ASN A 13 2.33 3.53 -13.16
N ALA A 14 2.48 3.04 -11.93
CA ALA A 14 1.89 3.67 -10.75
C ALA A 14 2.49 5.06 -10.50
N ALA A 15 3.81 5.21 -10.63
CA ALA A 15 4.46 6.51 -10.52
C ALA A 15 4.05 7.48 -11.63
N ILE A 16 3.86 7.02 -12.88
CA ILE A 16 3.36 7.85 -13.98
C ILE A 16 1.96 8.36 -13.66
N ALA A 17 1.05 7.49 -13.19
CA ALA A 17 -0.30 7.87 -12.77
C ALA A 17 -0.27 8.90 -11.64
N ALA A 18 0.52 8.65 -10.59
CA ALA A 18 0.66 9.55 -9.46
C ALA A 18 1.25 10.91 -9.86
N ARG A 19 2.28 10.95 -10.73
CA ARG A 19 2.87 12.19 -11.23
C ARG A 19 1.86 13.01 -12.05
N THR A 20 1.04 12.35 -12.84
CA THR A 20 -0.04 13.01 -13.60
C THR A 20 -1.02 13.71 -12.65
N LEU A 21 -1.46 13.04 -11.60
CA LEU A 21 -2.35 13.62 -10.58
C LEU A 21 -1.70 14.77 -9.80
N LEU A 22 -0.41 14.64 -9.45
CA LEU A 22 0.36 15.71 -8.80
C LEU A 22 0.45 16.97 -9.71
N ASN A 23 0.64 16.79 -11.01
CA ASN A 23 0.67 17.88 -11.99
C ASN A 23 -0.68 18.59 -12.12
N MET A 24 -1.78 17.88 -11.82
CA MET A 24 -3.13 18.48 -11.72
C MET A 24 -3.37 19.22 -10.39
N GLY A 25 -2.35 19.30 -9.51
CA GLY A 25 -2.44 19.95 -8.20
C GLY A 25 -3.04 19.07 -7.09
N TYR A 26 -3.17 17.77 -7.30
CA TYR A 26 -3.73 16.87 -6.31
C TYR A 26 -2.69 16.48 -5.23
N ARG A 27 -3.19 16.22 -4.02
CA ARG A 27 -2.49 15.40 -3.03
C ARG A 27 -2.83 13.95 -3.30
N VAL A 28 -1.81 13.09 -3.36
CA VAL A 28 -1.94 11.69 -3.75
C VAL A 28 -1.52 10.78 -2.61
N LEU A 29 -2.37 9.85 -2.24
CA LEU A 29 -1.98 8.71 -1.41
C LEU A 29 -1.72 7.53 -2.34
N MET A 30 -0.53 6.95 -2.27
CA MET A 30 -0.25 5.66 -2.88
C MET A 30 -0.38 4.57 -1.81
N VAL A 31 -1.09 3.50 -2.15
CA VAL A 31 -1.22 2.30 -1.32
C VAL A 31 -0.67 1.14 -2.12
N ASP A 32 0.42 0.59 -1.64
CA ASP A 32 1.11 -0.54 -2.23
C ASP A 32 0.93 -1.76 -1.33
N PHE A 33 0.39 -2.84 -1.88
CA PHE A 33 0.27 -4.12 -1.20
C PHE A 33 0.88 -5.28 -2.03
N ASP A 34 1.74 -4.93 -2.97
CA ASP A 34 2.63 -5.91 -3.61
C ASP A 34 3.51 -6.60 -2.55
N LEU A 35 3.91 -7.82 -2.81
CA LEU A 35 4.81 -8.58 -1.94
C LEU A 35 6.16 -7.89 -1.77
N HIS A 36 6.63 -7.24 -2.84
CA HIS A 36 7.95 -6.63 -2.91
C HIS A 36 7.88 -5.14 -2.64
N HIS A 37 8.88 -4.61 -1.92
CA HIS A 37 8.98 -3.17 -1.70
C HIS A 37 9.04 -2.40 -3.02
N GLY A 38 8.18 -1.40 -3.17
CA GLY A 38 8.11 -0.49 -4.30
C GLY A 38 9.23 0.55 -4.31
N ASN A 39 10.49 0.09 -4.28
CA ASN A 39 11.67 0.94 -4.15
C ASN A 39 11.78 2.01 -5.23
N GLY A 40 11.38 1.69 -6.47
CA GLY A 40 11.37 2.65 -7.58
C GLY A 40 10.36 3.78 -7.37
N THR A 41 9.18 3.48 -6.87
CA THR A 41 8.16 4.46 -6.49
C THR A 41 8.67 5.33 -5.34
N GLN A 42 9.23 4.73 -4.31
CA GLN A 42 9.81 5.44 -3.17
C GLN A 42 10.90 6.42 -3.62
N GLU A 43 11.84 5.99 -4.48
CA GLU A 43 12.94 6.83 -4.99
C GLU A 43 12.41 8.01 -5.81
N ILE A 44 11.46 7.78 -6.74
CA ILE A 44 10.87 8.82 -7.60
C ILE A 44 10.20 9.92 -6.77
N PHE A 45 9.58 9.57 -5.66
CA PHE A 45 8.82 10.49 -4.82
C PHE A 45 9.47 10.77 -3.46
N TRP A 46 10.77 10.48 -3.29
CA TRP A 46 11.49 10.64 -2.02
C TRP A 46 11.29 12.02 -1.39
N SER A 47 11.34 13.08 -2.21
CA SER A 47 11.26 14.48 -1.81
C SER A 47 9.94 15.16 -2.26
N GLU A 48 8.85 14.40 -2.47
CA GLU A 48 7.55 14.97 -2.87
C GLU A 48 6.58 15.00 -1.67
N PRO A 49 6.36 16.17 -1.03
CA PRO A 49 5.53 16.26 0.17
C PRO A 49 4.02 16.09 -0.10
N ARG A 50 3.58 16.23 -1.34
CA ARG A 50 2.17 16.07 -1.73
C ARG A 50 1.81 14.62 -2.08
N LEU A 51 2.76 13.69 -1.92
CA LEU A 51 2.53 12.27 -2.12
C LEU A 51 2.94 11.49 -0.87
N VAL A 52 1.98 10.80 -0.27
CA VAL A 52 2.24 9.80 0.76
C VAL A 52 2.24 8.42 0.12
N HIS A 53 3.27 7.63 0.37
CA HIS A 53 3.39 6.25 -0.08
C HIS A 53 3.38 5.31 1.12
N VAL A 54 2.34 4.50 1.23
CA VAL A 54 2.23 3.39 2.18
C VAL A 54 2.55 2.11 1.46
N ASP A 55 3.59 1.44 1.87
CA ASP A 55 4.12 0.23 1.24
C ASP A 55 4.13 -0.92 2.24
N ILE A 56 3.38 -1.98 1.94
CA ILE A 56 3.19 -3.15 2.79
C ILE A 56 3.82 -4.34 2.06
N HIS A 57 4.99 -4.74 2.50
CA HIS A 57 5.79 -5.74 1.78
C HIS A 57 6.40 -6.77 2.72
N GLN A 58 6.88 -7.87 2.16
CA GLN A 58 7.60 -8.88 2.93
C GLN A 58 9.02 -8.43 3.24
N HIS A 59 9.37 -8.47 4.52
CA HIS A 59 10.73 -8.19 4.99
C HIS A 59 11.73 -9.27 4.54
N GLY A 60 12.94 -8.82 4.16
CA GLY A 60 14.08 -9.72 3.95
C GLY A 60 14.13 -10.45 2.59
N ILE A 61 13.26 -10.06 1.66
CA ILE A 61 13.28 -10.54 0.27
C ILE A 61 13.76 -9.45 -0.68
N TYR A 62 13.80 -9.73 -1.99
CA TYR A 62 14.08 -8.74 -3.02
C TYR A 62 13.11 -7.55 -2.90
N PRO A 63 13.56 -6.28 -3.08
CA PRO A 63 14.91 -5.83 -3.40
C PRO A 63 15.82 -5.60 -2.18
N GLY A 64 15.42 -5.96 -0.97
CA GLY A 64 16.21 -5.81 0.26
C GLY A 64 16.23 -4.38 0.82
N THR A 65 15.20 -3.58 0.52
CA THR A 65 15.00 -2.20 0.94
C THR A 65 13.62 -2.03 1.60
N GLY A 66 13.22 -0.81 1.96
CA GLY A 66 11.91 -0.54 2.56
C GLY A 66 11.92 -0.74 4.08
N TYR A 67 12.92 -0.18 4.75
CA TYR A 67 12.94 -0.19 6.22
C TYR A 67 11.96 0.85 6.77
N VAL A 68 11.49 0.64 8.00
CA VAL A 68 10.50 1.52 8.66
C VAL A 68 11.03 2.95 8.81
N ASP A 69 12.34 3.13 8.88
CA ASP A 69 13.04 4.40 8.99
C ASP A 69 13.36 5.07 7.64
N ASP A 70 13.02 4.44 6.52
CA ASP A 70 13.01 5.06 5.20
C ASP A 70 11.77 5.95 5.03
N ILE A 71 11.82 7.16 5.57
CA ILE A 71 10.64 8.03 5.77
C ILE A 71 10.45 9.13 4.74
N GLY A 72 11.30 9.21 3.72
CA GLY A 72 11.38 10.34 2.80
C GLY A 72 12.39 11.38 3.27
N GLY A 73 12.60 12.42 2.49
CA GLY A 73 13.59 13.46 2.79
C GLY A 73 13.35 14.78 2.07
N ASP A 74 14.23 15.75 2.30
CA ASP A 74 14.22 17.06 1.63
C ASP A 74 12.87 17.79 1.75
N GLY A 75 12.26 17.76 2.93
CA GLY A 75 10.98 18.40 3.23
C GLY A 75 9.75 17.49 2.98
N ALA A 76 9.97 16.22 2.72
CA ALA A 76 8.91 15.21 2.59
C ALA A 76 9.06 14.06 3.63
N GLU A 77 9.74 14.32 4.75
CA GLU A 77 9.90 13.36 5.84
C GLU A 77 8.53 12.95 6.40
N GLY A 78 8.36 11.66 6.66
CA GLY A 78 7.12 11.06 7.13
C GLY A 78 6.12 10.75 6.02
N THR A 79 6.46 11.00 4.74
CA THR A 79 5.58 10.68 3.61
C THR A 79 5.84 9.30 3.00
N LYS A 80 6.93 8.64 3.38
CA LYS A 80 7.19 7.24 3.02
C LYS A 80 6.96 6.40 4.28
N ILE A 81 6.01 5.49 4.20
CA ILE A 81 5.54 4.68 5.33
C ILE A 81 5.68 3.21 4.93
N ASN A 82 6.84 2.68 5.28
CA ASN A 82 7.20 1.30 5.00
C ASN A 82 6.75 0.37 6.12
N ILE A 83 6.10 -0.72 5.76
CA ILE A 83 5.56 -1.72 6.69
C ILE A 83 6.10 -3.10 6.30
N PRO A 84 7.35 -3.40 6.70
CA PRO A 84 7.99 -4.68 6.40
C PRO A 84 7.41 -5.79 7.29
N LEU A 85 6.61 -6.68 6.70
CA LEU A 85 5.98 -7.80 7.38
C LEU A 85 6.87 -9.06 7.34
N PRO A 86 6.97 -9.84 8.40
CA PRO A 86 7.62 -11.14 8.35
C PRO A 86 6.80 -12.13 7.52
N ALA A 87 7.46 -13.14 6.98
CA ALA A 87 6.78 -14.29 6.37
C ALA A 87 5.76 -14.89 7.35
N GLY A 88 4.64 -15.40 6.84
CA GLY A 88 3.50 -15.88 7.62
C GLY A 88 2.52 -14.81 8.07
N SER A 89 2.78 -13.52 7.80
CA SER A 89 1.78 -12.46 7.98
C SER A 89 0.70 -12.55 6.91
N GLY A 90 -0.55 -12.37 7.30
CA GLY A 90 -1.69 -12.54 6.39
C GLY A 90 -2.81 -11.54 6.64
N ASP A 91 -4.04 -11.96 6.34
CA ASP A 91 -5.22 -11.11 6.46
C ASP A 91 -5.32 -10.33 7.79
N PRO A 92 -5.03 -10.94 8.97
CA PRO A 92 -5.12 -10.21 10.22
C PRO A 92 -4.24 -8.97 10.29
N GLU A 93 -2.98 -9.06 9.83
CA GLU A 93 -2.03 -7.95 9.82
C GLU A 93 -2.40 -6.91 8.73
N PHE A 94 -2.73 -7.35 7.52
CA PHE A 94 -3.17 -6.46 6.44
C PHE A 94 -4.40 -5.64 6.83
N LEU A 95 -5.39 -6.27 7.47
CA LEU A 95 -6.61 -5.56 7.90
C LEU A 95 -6.38 -4.67 9.11
N TRP A 96 -5.43 -5.01 9.97
CA TRP A 96 -5.00 -4.10 11.02
C TRP A 96 -4.33 -2.85 10.42
N ILE A 97 -3.43 -3.02 9.45
CA ILE A 97 -2.75 -1.92 8.74
C ILE A 97 -3.77 -1.04 8.01
N LEU A 98 -4.72 -1.65 7.30
CA LEU A 98 -5.79 -0.93 6.61
C LEU A 98 -6.52 0.03 7.54
N ASN A 99 -6.85 -0.41 8.76
CA ASN A 99 -7.64 0.37 9.71
C ASN A 99 -6.81 1.35 10.55
N ASN A 100 -5.60 0.94 10.94
CA ASN A 100 -4.80 1.72 11.89
C ASN A 100 -3.78 2.64 11.20
N VAL A 101 -3.45 2.37 9.94
CA VAL A 101 -2.50 3.19 9.19
C VAL A 101 -3.19 3.85 8.01
N VAL A 102 -3.69 3.08 7.04
CA VAL A 102 -4.22 3.63 5.78
C VAL A 102 -5.41 4.55 6.02
N LEU A 103 -6.41 4.13 6.81
CA LEU A 103 -7.57 4.96 7.12
C LEU A 103 -7.19 6.24 7.88
N LYS A 104 -6.32 6.13 8.89
CA LYS A 104 -5.87 7.29 9.67
C LYS A 104 -5.07 8.28 8.81
N LEU A 105 -4.26 7.79 7.88
CA LEU A 105 -3.58 8.64 6.90
C LEU A 105 -4.55 9.33 5.95
N ILE A 106 -5.59 8.65 5.48
CA ILE A 106 -6.64 9.27 4.66
C ILE A 106 -7.30 10.42 5.42
N GLU A 107 -7.56 10.25 6.71
CA GLU A 107 -8.17 11.29 7.57
C GLU A 107 -7.22 12.46 7.83
N ALA A 108 -5.94 12.19 8.09
CA ALA A 108 -4.94 13.21 8.38
C ALA A 108 -4.46 13.95 7.12
N PHE A 109 -4.10 13.24 6.08
CA PHE A 109 -3.56 13.79 4.83
C PHE A 109 -4.63 14.36 3.89
N LYS A 110 -5.86 13.81 3.93
CA LYS A 110 -7.00 14.20 3.08
C LYS A 110 -6.60 14.20 1.60
N PRO A 111 -6.23 13.06 1.02
CA PRO A 111 -5.81 12.97 -0.36
C PRO A 111 -6.96 13.36 -1.29
N HIS A 112 -6.63 13.96 -2.43
CA HIS A 112 -7.61 14.19 -3.49
C HIS A 112 -7.77 12.94 -4.36
N ALA A 113 -6.73 12.12 -4.45
CA ALA A 113 -6.71 10.90 -5.24
C ALA A 113 -5.92 9.80 -4.54
N ILE A 114 -6.29 8.55 -4.83
CA ILE A 114 -5.53 7.38 -4.41
C ILE A 114 -5.04 6.64 -5.65
N VAL A 115 -3.77 6.23 -5.63
CA VAL A 115 -3.18 5.30 -6.60
C VAL A 115 -2.83 4.03 -5.85
N VAL A 116 -3.22 2.89 -6.40
CA VAL A 116 -2.95 1.58 -5.80
C VAL A 116 -1.97 0.83 -6.68
N SER A 117 -0.83 0.46 -6.12
CA SER A 117 0.04 -0.59 -6.67
C SER A 117 -0.52 -1.92 -6.17
N ALA A 118 -1.26 -2.59 -7.04
CA ALA A 118 -2.04 -3.77 -6.70
C ALA A 118 -1.29 -5.04 -7.12
N GLY A 119 -0.36 -5.48 -6.27
CA GLY A 119 0.25 -6.80 -6.36
C GLY A 119 -0.62 -7.84 -5.65
N PHE A 120 -0.75 -8.99 -6.26
CA PHE A 120 -1.49 -10.12 -5.71
C PHE A 120 -0.58 -11.28 -5.29
N ASP A 121 0.72 -11.04 -5.27
CA ASP A 121 1.79 -11.97 -4.87
C ASP A 121 1.99 -12.05 -3.35
N SER A 122 1.37 -11.15 -2.58
CA SER A 122 1.21 -11.32 -1.12
C SER A 122 0.26 -12.46 -0.73
N HIS A 123 -0.42 -13.10 -1.71
CA HIS A 123 -1.35 -14.19 -1.47
C HIS A 123 -0.61 -15.47 -1.07
N LYS A 124 -1.17 -16.23 -0.10
CA LYS A 124 -0.61 -17.48 0.44
C LYS A 124 -0.29 -18.57 -0.60
N ASP A 125 -0.96 -18.54 -1.74
CA ASP A 125 -0.78 -19.49 -2.84
C ASP A 125 0.14 -18.94 -3.95
N ASP A 126 0.80 -17.80 -3.73
CA ASP A 126 1.77 -17.28 -4.67
C ASP A 126 3.11 -18.01 -4.54
N PRO A 127 3.74 -18.40 -5.65
CA PRO A 127 4.99 -19.17 -5.59
C PRO A 127 6.23 -18.34 -5.17
N LEU A 128 6.16 -17.00 -5.19
CA LEU A 128 7.34 -16.15 -4.95
C LEU A 128 7.41 -15.60 -3.52
N GLY A 129 6.34 -15.69 -2.75
CA GLY A 129 6.24 -15.08 -1.43
C GLY A 129 6.08 -16.04 -0.28
N GLY A 130 6.21 -15.48 0.91
CA GLY A 130 5.92 -16.16 2.17
C GLY A 130 4.87 -15.43 3.02
N LEU A 131 4.18 -14.42 2.46
CA LEU A 131 3.01 -13.83 3.09
C LEU A 131 1.78 -14.73 2.90
N GLU A 132 0.79 -14.59 3.77
CA GLU A 132 -0.38 -15.47 3.81
C GLU A 132 -1.70 -14.70 3.65
N ALA A 133 -1.70 -13.62 2.87
CA ALA A 133 -2.94 -12.95 2.50
C ALA A 133 -3.87 -13.88 1.71
N THR A 134 -5.18 -13.67 1.86
CA THR A 134 -6.19 -14.34 1.05
C THR A 134 -7.00 -13.34 0.26
N GLU A 135 -8.02 -13.82 -0.46
CA GLU A 135 -8.98 -12.96 -1.15
C GLU A 135 -9.64 -11.94 -0.22
N GLU A 136 -9.68 -12.19 1.10
CA GLU A 136 -10.33 -11.29 2.06
C GLU A 136 -9.51 -10.01 2.32
N THR A 137 -8.18 -10.07 2.26
CA THR A 137 -7.34 -8.87 2.23
C THR A 137 -7.73 -7.98 1.05
N TYR A 138 -7.67 -8.51 -0.16
CA TYR A 138 -7.94 -7.75 -1.37
C TYR A 138 -9.39 -7.24 -1.44
N CYS A 139 -10.34 -8.05 -1.01
CA CYS A 139 -11.74 -7.67 -0.86
C CYS A 139 -11.86 -6.42 0.04
N SER A 140 -11.25 -6.45 1.23
CA SER A 140 -11.35 -5.36 2.21
C SER A 140 -10.73 -4.06 1.72
N TYR A 141 -9.60 -4.12 0.99
CA TYR A 141 -9.01 -2.94 0.35
C TYR A 141 -9.93 -2.41 -0.75
N GLY A 142 -10.46 -3.28 -1.61
CA GLY A 142 -11.42 -2.89 -2.66
C GLY A 142 -12.66 -2.23 -2.08
N GLU A 143 -13.29 -2.83 -1.07
CA GLU A 143 -14.48 -2.30 -0.41
C GLU A 143 -14.24 -0.89 0.18
N LEU A 144 -13.14 -0.72 0.94
CA LEU A 144 -12.79 0.58 1.50
C LEU A 144 -12.61 1.64 0.41
N LEU A 145 -11.82 1.35 -0.60
CA LEU A 145 -11.47 2.30 -1.66
C LEU A 145 -12.67 2.67 -2.52
N GLY A 146 -13.51 1.70 -2.86
CA GLY A 146 -14.76 1.94 -3.57
C GLY A 146 -15.72 2.82 -2.78
N ARG A 147 -15.86 2.57 -1.49
CA ARG A 147 -16.69 3.41 -0.59
C ARG A 147 -16.18 4.84 -0.52
N LEU A 148 -14.86 5.06 -0.39
CA LEU A 148 -14.27 6.41 -0.36
C LEU A 148 -14.57 7.20 -1.64
N LEU A 149 -14.54 6.54 -2.79
CA LEU A 149 -14.87 7.16 -4.08
C LEU A 149 -16.37 7.48 -4.17
N LEU A 150 -17.24 6.55 -3.79
CA LEU A 150 -18.69 6.73 -3.80
C LEU A 150 -19.16 7.82 -2.84
N GLU A 151 -18.54 7.93 -1.68
CA GLU A 151 -18.81 8.98 -0.68
C GLU A 151 -18.22 10.35 -1.06
N GLY A 152 -17.50 10.45 -2.17
CA GLY A 152 -16.85 11.68 -2.61
C GLY A 152 -15.69 12.15 -1.71
N ARG A 153 -15.16 11.26 -0.87
CA ARG A 153 -14.00 11.55 0.00
C ARG A 153 -12.70 11.64 -0.78
N ILE A 154 -12.65 11.02 -1.93
CA ILE A 154 -11.61 11.16 -2.95
C ILE A 154 -12.26 11.45 -4.31
N ARG A 155 -11.51 12.12 -5.21
CA ARG A 155 -11.99 12.53 -6.54
C ARG A 155 -11.58 11.55 -7.63
N ALA A 156 -10.52 10.77 -7.40
CA ALA A 156 -10.01 9.78 -8.34
C ALA A 156 -9.39 8.60 -7.62
N LEU A 157 -9.55 7.43 -8.22
CA LEU A 157 -8.93 6.18 -7.82
C LEU A 157 -8.35 5.53 -9.07
N ILE A 158 -7.07 5.20 -9.03
CA ILE A 158 -6.38 4.48 -10.10
C ILE A 158 -5.76 3.23 -9.47
N THR A 159 -6.05 2.07 -10.02
CA THR A 159 -5.41 0.82 -9.64
C THR A 159 -4.52 0.34 -10.77
N VAL A 160 -3.27 0.09 -10.47
CA VAL A 160 -2.26 -0.46 -11.39
C VAL A 160 -1.96 -1.88 -10.96
N LEU A 161 -2.08 -2.82 -11.89
CA LEU A 161 -1.70 -4.21 -11.65
C LEU A 161 -0.18 -4.32 -11.58
N GLU A 162 0.29 -4.95 -10.50
CA GLU A 162 1.70 -5.25 -10.26
C GLU A 162 1.94 -6.77 -10.22
N GLY A 163 2.54 -7.31 -9.15
CA GLY A 163 2.86 -8.72 -9.00
C GLY A 163 1.66 -9.66 -8.89
N GLY A 164 1.98 -10.95 -8.93
CA GLY A 164 1.04 -12.06 -8.85
C GLY A 164 1.36 -13.11 -9.93
N TYR A 165 1.82 -14.30 -9.48
CA TYR A 165 2.54 -15.25 -10.35
C TYR A 165 1.92 -16.65 -10.38
N GLY A 166 0.70 -16.78 -9.90
CA GLY A 166 -0.06 -18.05 -9.87
C GLY A 166 -1.54 -17.85 -10.11
N ASP A 167 -2.34 -18.89 -9.87
CA ASP A 167 -3.81 -18.84 -9.96
C ASP A 167 -4.44 -17.86 -8.95
N ASN A 168 -3.72 -17.53 -7.89
CA ASN A 168 -4.04 -16.49 -6.91
C ASN A 168 -4.29 -15.12 -7.57
N LEU A 169 -3.55 -14.76 -8.62
CA LEU A 169 -3.71 -13.50 -9.34
C LEU A 169 -5.16 -13.28 -9.78
N ARG A 170 -5.76 -14.26 -10.47
CA ARG A 170 -7.14 -14.16 -10.94
C ARG A 170 -8.14 -14.03 -9.78
N ARG A 171 -7.92 -14.80 -8.70
CA ARG A 171 -8.80 -14.78 -7.52
C ARG A 171 -8.70 -13.46 -6.77
N GLY A 172 -7.47 -12.95 -6.59
CA GLY A 172 -7.20 -11.68 -5.94
C GLY A 172 -7.79 -10.49 -6.71
N ILE A 173 -7.52 -10.40 -8.02
CA ILE A 173 -8.10 -9.36 -8.91
C ILE A 173 -9.62 -9.38 -8.82
N ARG A 174 -10.22 -10.55 -8.90
CA ARG A 174 -11.68 -10.70 -8.83
C ARG A 174 -12.23 -10.21 -7.50
N ALA A 175 -11.63 -10.65 -6.37
CA ALA A 175 -12.05 -10.25 -5.04
C ALA A 175 -11.97 -8.74 -4.83
N TYR A 176 -10.85 -8.13 -5.24
CA TYR A 176 -10.64 -6.69 -5.17
C TYR A 176 -11.64 -5.92 -6.04
N SER A 177 -11.77 -6.29 -7.32
CA SER A 177 -12.59 -5.56 -8.28
C SER A 177 -14.09 -5.66 -7.99
N GLU A 178 -14.58 -6.87 -7.61
CA GLU A 178 -15.98 -7.07 -7.23
C GLU A 178 -16.34 -6.26 -5.98
N ALA A 179 -15.45 -6.24 -4.98
CA ALA A 179 -15.66 -5.45 -3.75
C ALA A 179 -15.59 -3.94 -4.03
N LEU A 180 -14.66 -3.51 -4.88
CA LEU A 180 -14.50 -2.11 -5.28
C LEU A 180 -15.79 -1.50 -5.85
N VAL A 181 -16.55 -2.29 -6.62
CA VAL A 181 -17.81 -1.85 -7.24
C VAL A 181 -19.05 -2.31 -6.47
N GLY A 182 -18.88 -2.86 -5.26
CA GLY A 182 -19.99 -3.27 -4.40
C GLY A 182 -20.70 -4.56 -4.80
N LEU A 183 -20.06 -5.41 -5.62
CA LEU A 183 -20.61 -6.71 -6.05
C LEU A 183 -20.18 -7.89 -5.16
N ARG A 184 -19.33 -7.63 -4.16
CA ARG A 184 -18.85 -8.64 -3.21
C ARG A 184 -18.87 -8.08 -1.80
N GLU A 185 -19.37 -8.87 -0.86
CA GLU A 185 -19.24 -8.64 0.58
C GLU A 185 -17.98 -9.35 1.10
N CYS A 186 -17.20 -8.64 1.91
CA CYS A 186 -16.00 -9.19 2.50
C CYS A 186 -16.32 -9.88 3.83
N ARG A 187 -15.67 -10.99 4.10
CA ARG A 187 -15.80 -11.68 5.37
C ARG A 187 -15.11 -10.87 6.47
N ARG A 188 -15.67 -10.92 7.67
CA ARG A 188 -14.99 -10.36 8.83
C ARG A 188 -13.82 -11.24 9.22
N VAL A 189 -12.64 -10.65 9.27
CA VAL A 189 -11.41 -11.28 9.75
C VAL A 189 -11.01 -10.58 11.05
N GLU A 190 -10.58 -11.36 12.03
CA GLU A 190 -10.00 -10.81 13.25
C GLU A 190 -8.69 -10.09 12.91
N ARG A 191 -8.51 -8.88 13.45
CA ARG A 191 -7.34 -8.05 13.20
C ARG A 191 -6.27 -8.35 14.24
N ARG A 192 -5.05 -8.44 13.80
CA ARG A 192 -3.88 -8.63 14.66
C ARG A 192 -2.80 -7.63 14.26
N ALA A 193 -2.24 -6.94 15.24
CA ALA A 193 -1.13 -6.02 15.00
C ALA A 193 0.09 -6.78 14.43
N PRO A 194 0.84 -6.17 13.50
CA PRO A 194 2.16 -6.66 13.13
C PRO A 194 3.08 -6.81 14.35
N PRO A 195 4.25 -7.44 14.22
CA PRO A 195 5.21 -7.54 15.32
C PRO A 195 5.48 -6.19 16.00
N SER A 196 5.65 -6.21 17.31
CA SER A 196 5.79 -4.98 18.11
C SER A 196 6.97 -4.08 17.67
N SER A 197 8.00 -4.62 17.02
CA SER A 197 9.09 -3.86 16.42
C SER A 197 8.60 -3.00 15.26
N VAL A 198 7.76 -3.56 14.38
CA VAL A 198 7.15 -2.84 13.26
C VAL A 198 6.21 -1.76 13.78
N VAL A 199 5.33 -2.09 14.73
CA VAL A 199 4.38 -1.13 15.31
C VAL A 199 5.12 0.03 16.01
N ARG A 200 6.18 -0.25 16.76
CA ARG A 200 7.00 0.82 17.39
C ARG A 200 7.66 1.73 16.36
N GLY A 201 8.22 1.15 15.27
CA GLY A 201 8.81 1.92 14.19
C GLY A 201 7.77 2.82 13.51
N LEU A 202 6.61 2.26 13.18
CA LEU A 202 5.49 3.03 12.60
C LEU A 202 5.04 4.16 13.51
N ASN A 203 4.88 3.91 14.82
CA ASN A 203 4.51 4.94 15.78
C ASN A 203 5.55 6.08 15.83
N ALA A 204 6.84 5.77 15.78
CA ALA A 204 7.88 6.80 15.76
C ALA A 204 7.75 7.76 14.56
N VAL A 205 7.24 7.25 13.42
CA VAL A 205 7.01 8.06 12.22
C VAL A 205 5.67 8.79 12.29
N VAL A 206 4.56 8.05 12.48
CA VAL A 206 3.22 8.64 12.35
C VAL A 206 2.88 9.60 13.47
N SER A 207 3.33 9.37 14.70
CA SER A 207 3.12 10.31 15.81
C SER A 207 3.88 11.62 15.61
N ARG A 208 5.07 11.55 14.99
CA ARG A 208 5.89 12.73 14.74
C ARG A 208 5.38 13.59 13.59
N TYR A 209 4.90 12.97 12.50
CA TYR A 209 4.57 13.69 11.27
C TYR A 209 3.08 13.79 10.99
N TRP A 210 2.24 12.91 11.57
CA TRP A 210 0.82 12.81 11.23
C TRP A 210 -0.12 13.02 12.42
N SER A 211 0.39 13.21 13.63
CA SER A 211 -0.38 13.50 14.86
C SER A 211 -1.41 12.41 15.21
N PHE A 212 -1.12 11.15 14.88
CA PHE A 212 -1.88 10.00 15.35
C PHE A 212 -0.94 8.87 15.78
N GLU A 213 -1.48 7.92 16.53
CA GLU A 213 -0.77 6.70 16.94
C GLU A 213 -1.45 5.47 16.36
N VAL A 214 -0.67 4.43 16.06
CA VAL A 214 -1.17 3.10 15.71
C VAL A 214 -1.16 2.25 16.97
N ALA A 215 -2.31 1.64 17.31
CA ALA A 215 -2.55 0.90 18.56
C ALA A 215 -2.89 -0.55 18.28
#